data_05a9781e6df02101bea07252d5c632a4
#
_entry.id   05a9781e6df02101bea07252d5c632a4
#
_cell.length_a   1.000
_cell.length_b   1.000
_cell.length_c   1.000
_cell.angle_alpha   90.00
_cell.angle_beta   90.00
_cell.angle_gamma   90.00
#
_symmetry.space_group_name_H-M   'P 1'
#
loop_
_entity.id
_entity.type
_entity.pdbx_description
1 polymer ?
#
loop_
_entity_poly.entity_id
_entity_poly.type
_entity_poly.pdbx_seq_one_letter_code
_entity_poly.pdbx_strand_id
1 'polypeptide(L)'
;VSDTTAAPQGPAPHNTERSPRRGMCAAVLCLEAITVALTTPVLITIADVPVGRAVLIGVGLAVACLLLAGMLRAPWAYAVGWVLQVGAIAIGFLVPMMFVLGGIFALLWGMADFLGRKIERERAEAWAAYRAENPD
;
A
#
# COMPACT_ATOMS: atom_id res chain seq x y z
N VAL A 1 -18.70 50.76 -0.58
CA VAL A 1 -18.71 49.59 -1.46
C VAL A 1 -17.33 48.99 -1.39
N SER A 2 -17.15 48.04 -0.50
CA SER A 2 -15.89 47.32 -0.36
C SER A 2 -15.87 46.22 -1.42
N ASP A 3 -15.23 46.50 -2.54
CA ASP A 3 -14.93 45.52 -3.54
C ASP A 3 -13.82 44.63 -2.96
N THR A 4 -14.24 43.66 -2.19
CA THR A 4 -13.34 42.61 -1.73
C THR A 4 -13.12 41.69 -2.91
N THR A 5 -12.23 42.09 -3.82
CA THR A 5 -11.66 41.16 -4.80
C THR A 5 -10.90 40.14 -4.00
N ALA A 6 -11.59 39.07 -3.60
CA ALA A 6 -10.92 37.92 -3.03
C ALA A 6 -9.93 37.44 -4.07
N ALA A 7 -8.64 37.66 -3.79
CA ALA A 7 -7.60 37.01 -4.57
C ALA A 7 -7.90 35.52 -4.68
N PRO A 8 -7.75 34.90 -5.86
CA PRO A 8 -7.91 33.45 -5.96
C PRO A 8 -6.99 32.82 -4.95
N GLN A 9 -7.62 32.25 -3.92
CA GLN A 9 -6.85 31.49 -2.92
C GLN A 9 -6.28 30.30 -3.66
N GLY A 10 -4.98 30.34 -3.90
CA GLY A 10 -4.26 29.18 -4.34
C GLY A 10 -4.53 28.05 -3.36
N PRO A 11 -4.45 26.78 -3.82
CA PRO A 11 -4.68 25.66 -2.95
C PRO A 11 -3.82 25.84 -1.71
N ALA A 12 -4.45 25.81 -0.53
CA ALA A 12 -3.77 26.00 0.75
C ALA A 12 -2.57 25.05 0.86
N PRO A 13 -1.43 25.49 1.45
CA PRO A 13 -0.32 24.58 1.70
C PRO A 13 -0.79 23.48 2.64
N HIS A 14 -1.08 22.32 2.08
CA HIS A 14 -1.55 21.17 2.83
C HIS A 14 -0.38 20.48 3.50
N ASN A 15 -0.06 20.92 4.70
CA ASN A 15 0.99 20.34 5.53
C ASN A 15 0.71 18.90 5.99
N THR A 16 -0.42 18.34 5.61
CA THR A 16 -0.87 17.01 6.03
C THR A 16 -1.38 16.16 4.89
N GLU A 17 -1.06 16.49 3.64
CA GLU A 17 -1.43 15.62 2.54
C GLU A 17 -0.71 14.28 2.70
N ARG A 18 -1.51 13.30 3.10
CA ARG A 18 -1.11 11.91 3.02
C ARG A 18 -0.75 11.65 1.56
N SER A 19 0.49 11.26 1.33
CA SER A 19 0.93 10.87 0.00
C SER A 19 -0.06 9.88 -0.59
N PRO A 20 -0.62 10.10 -1.80
CA PRO A 20 -1.55 9.16 -2.44
C PRO A 20 -0.97 7.77 -2.55
N ARG A 21 0.32 7.67 -2.88
CA ARG A 21 1.07 6.43 -2.93
C ARG A 21 1.00 5.67 -1.61
N ARG A 22 1.23 6.36 -0.52
CA ARG A 22 1.19 5.78 0.82
C ARG A 22 -0.21 5.26 1.18
N GLY A 23 -1.25 6.04 0.88
CA GLY A 23 -2.64 5.65 1.12
C GLY A 23 -3.03 4.41 0.32
N MET A 24 -2.69 4.36 -0.96
CA MET A 24 -2.99 3.25 -1.85
C MET A 24 -2.23 1.98 -1.42
N CYS A 25 -0.94 2.09 -1.15
CA CYS A 25 -0.14 0.95 -0.69
C CYS A 25 -0.58 0.44 0.68
N ALA A 26 -0.95 1.33 1.61
CA ALA A 26 -1.48 0.93 2.91
C ALA A 26 -2.82 0.19 2.78
N ALA A 27 -3.71 0.63 1.89
CA ALA A 27 -4.98 -0.06 1.62
C ALA A 27 -4.76 -1.47 1.07
N VAL A 28 -3.82 -1.64 0.14
CA VAL A 28 -3.46 -2.97 -0.40
C VAL A 28 -2.93 -3.88 0.70
N LEU A 29 -2.02 -3.40 1.55
CA LEU A 29 -1.48 -4.19 2.66
C LEU A 29 -2.54 -4.56 3.71
N CYS A 30 -3.46 -3.67 4.01
CA CYS A 30 -4.57 -3.98 4.93
C CYS A 30 -5.49 -5.07 4.35
N LEU A 31 -5.81 -4.97 3.07
CA LEU A 31 -6.62 -5.98 2.38
C LEU A 31 -5.88 -7.33 2.35
N GLU A 32 -4.59 -7.30 2.04
CA GLU A 32 -3.73 -8.48 2.04
C GLU A 32 -3.65 -9.11 3.43
N ALA A 33 -3.49 -8.31 4.48
CA ALA A 33 -3.47 -8.81 5.86
C ALA A 33 -4.73 -9.60 6.22
N ILE A 34 -5.90 -9.09 5.84
CA ILE A 34 -7.18 -9.79 6.07
C ILE A 34 -7.21 -11.10 5.30
N THR A 35 -6.83 -11.09 4.03
CA THR A 35 -6.83 -12.27 3.16
C THR A 35 -5.89 -13.35 3.68
N VAL A 36 -4.67 -12.96 4.07
CA VAL A 36 -3.67 -13.90 4.61
C VAL A 36 -4.10 -14.44 5.98
N ALA A 37 -4.71 -13.62 6.83
CA ALA A 37 -5.28 -14.10 8.09
C ALA A 37 -6.36 -15.18 7.86
N LEU A 38 -7.24 -14.99 6.86
CA LEU A 38 -8.25 -15.95 6.48
C LEU A 38 -7.68 -17.22 5.83
N THR A 39 -6.44 -17.18 5.36
CA THR A 39 -5.73 -18.36 4.86
C THR A 39 -5.34 -19.33 5.98
N THR A 40 -5.22 -18.85 7.22
CA THR A 40 -4.82 -19.70 8.37
C THR A 40 -5.70 -20.94 8.54
N PRO A 41 -7.04 -20.85 8.58
CA PRO A 41 -7.88 -22.06 8.67
C PRO A 41 -7.75 -22.95 7.44
N VAL A 42 -7.52 -22.39 6.25
CA VAL A 42 -7.32 -23.16 5.02
C VAL A 42 -6.03 -23.97 5.10
N LEU A 43 -4.95 -23.41 5.63
CA LEU A 43 -3.69 -24.14 5.87
C LEU A 43 -3.87 -25.32 6.79
N ILE A 44 -4.72 -25.20 7.81
CA ILE A 44 -4.99 -26.28 8.78
C ILE A 44 -5.87 -27.35 8.17
N THR A 45 -6.97 -26.97 7.51
CA THR A 45 -8.02 -27.91 7.13
C THR A 45 -7.82 -28.54 5.75
N ILE A 46 -7.13 -27.87 4.84
CA ILE A 46 -6.98 -28.32 3.44
C ILE A 46 -5.54 -28.74 3.15
N ALA A 47 -4.55 -28.00 3.66
CA ALA A 47 -3.14 -28.29 3.42
C ALA A 47 -2.50 -29.17 4.51
N ASP A 48 -3.26 -29.61 5.50
CA ASP A 48 -2.80 -30.44 6.64
C ASP A 48 -1.56 -29.89 7.36
N VAL A 49 -1.42 -28.56 7.35
CA VAL A 49 -0.32 -27.89 8.05
C VAL A 49 -0.59 -27.89 9.55
N PRO A 50 0.38 -28.28 10.38
CA PRO A 50 0.23 -28.23 11.83
C PRO A 50 -0.20 -26.85 12.30
N VAL A 51 -1.18 -26.79 13.22
CA VAL A 51 -1.82 -25.55 13.70
C VAL A 51 -0.81 -24.46 14.06
N GLY A 52 0.25 -24.81 14.80
CA GLY A 52 1.29 -23.85 15.17
C GLY A 52 2.01 -23.20 13.98
N ARG A 53 2.30 -23.97 12.95
CA ARG A 53 2.92 -23.45 11.72
C ARG A 53 1.92 -22.63 10.90
N ALA A 54 0.67 -23.08 10.79
CA ALA A 54 -0.36 -22.36 10.05
C ALA A 54 -0.63 -20.99 10.69
N VAL A 55 -0.72 -20.93 12.02
CA VAL A 55 -0.90 -19.67 12.75
C VAL A 55 0.34 -18.77 12.58
N LEU A 56 1.53 -19.33 12.71
CA LEU A 56 2.77 -18.54 12.52
C LEU A 56 2.85 -17.92 11.12
N ILE A 57 2.52 -18.68 10.08
CA ILE A 57 2.54 -18.22 8.69
C ILE A 57 1.42 -17.21 8.44
N GLY A 58 0.17 -17.57 8.72
CA GLY A 58 -0.99 -16.76 8.38
C GLY A 58 -1.08 -15.49 9.23
N VAL A 59 -1.11 -15.65 10.55
CA VAL A 59 -1.21 -14.49 11.46
C VAL A 59 0.08 -13.69 11.46
N GLY A 60 1.25 -14.35 11.44
CA GLY A 60 2.55 -13.67 11.39
C GLY A 60 2.68 -12.76 10.17
N LEU A 61 2.32 -13.27 8.98
CA LEU A 61 2.35 -12.47 7.75
C LEU A 61 1.30 -11.36 7.76
N ALA A 62 0.10 -11.61 8.28
CA ALA A 62 -0.94 -10.59 8.42
C ALA A 62 -0.48 -9.44 9.33
N VAL A 63 0.13 -9.75 10.48
CA VAL A 63 0.71 -8.75 11.38
C VAL A 63 1.84 -7.98 10.69
N ALA A 64 2.71 -8.66 9.95
CA ALA A 64 3.78 -8.01 9.18
C ALA A 64 3.21 -7.03 8.16
N CYS A 65 2.14 -7.38 7.43
CA CYS A 65 1.45 -6.47 6.50
C CYS A 65 0.92 -5.22 7.21
N LEU A 66 0.27 -5.39 8.37
CA LEU A 66 -0.28 -4.26 9.12
C LEU A 66 0.80 -3.34 9.69
N LEU A 67 1.89 -3.92 10.22
CA LEU A 67 3.04 -3.14 10.70
C LEU A 67 3.68 -2.36 9.55
N LEU A 68 3.88 -3.01 8.41
CA LEU A 68 4.43 -2.37 7.23
C LEU A 68 3.52 -1.25 6.72
N ALA A 69 2.20 -1.43 6.73
CA ALA A 69 1.25 -0.39 6.36
C ALA A 69 1.41 0.87 7.23
N GLY A 70 1.68 0.69 8.52
CA GLY A 70 2.00 1.79 9.45
C GLY A 70 3.36 2.44 9.17
N MET A 71 4.33 1.66 8.65
CA MET A 71 5.71 2.11 8.42
C MET A 71 5.96 2.68 7.02
N LEU A 72 4.97 2.77 6.16
CA LEU A 72 5.10 3.32 4.78
C LEU A 72 5.56 4.80 4.72
N ARG A 73 5.83 5.43 5.85
CA ARG A 73 6.51 6.74 5.92
C ARG A 73 7.97 6.66 5.47
N ALA A 74 8.60 5.51 5.69
CA ALA A 74 9.99 5.31 5.33
C ALA A 74 10.10 4.78 3.89
N PRO A 75 11.02 5.30 3.06
CA PRO A 75 11.16 4.86 1.67
C PRO A 75 11.56 3.39 1.55
N TRP A 76 12.30 2.84 2.51
CA TRP A 76 12.69 1.42 2.53
C TRP A 76 11.50 0.47 2.74
N ALA A 77 10.41 0.96 3.35
CA ALA A 77 9.22 0.14 3.59
C ALA A 77 8.58 -0.38 2.29
N TYR A 78 8.71 0.35 1.19
CA TYR A 78 8.23 -0.10 -0.11
C TYR A 78 9.02 -1.29 -0.66
N ALA A 79 10.33 -1.33 -0.39
CA ALA A 79 11.16 -2.50 -0.74
C ALA A 79 10.76 -3.73 0.10
N VAL A 80 10.49 -3.54 1.39
CA VAL A 80 9.98 -4.60 2.27
C VAL A 80 8.61 -5.08 1.80
N GLY A 81 7.76 -4.19 1.28
CA GLY A 81 6.49 -4.56 0.65
C GLY A 81 6.67 -5.55 -0.50
N TRP A 82 7.66 -5.35 -1.36
CA TRP A 82 8.00 -6.30 -2.42
C TRP A 82 8.45 -7.67 -1.88
N VAL A 83 9.22 -7.68 -0.79
CA VAL A 83 9.61 -8.93 -0.11
C VAL A 83 8.39 -9.64 0.46
N LEU A 84 7.44 -8.89 1.04
CA LEU A 84 6.17 -9.44 1.52
C LEU A 84 5.36 -10.09 0.39
N GLN A 85 5.31 -9.47 -0.78
CA GLN A 85 4.61 -10.03 -1.95
C GLN A 85 5.22 -11.36 -2.38
N VAL A 86 6.54 -11.46 -2.40
CA VAL A 86 7.23 -12.72 -2.67
C VAL A 86 6.89 -13.77 -1.60
N GLY A 87 6.83 -13.37 -0.33
CA GLY A 87 6.44 -14.25 0.77
C GLY A 87 4.98 -14.75 0.62
N ALA A 88 4.07 -13.88 0.25
CA ALA A 88 2.66 -14.24 0.01
C ALA A 88 2.52 -15.24 -1.15
N ILE A 89 3.25 -15.03 -2.25
CA ILE A 89 3.30 -15.97 -3.39
C ILE A 89 3.90 -17.31 -2.96
N ALA A 90 4.93 -17.30 -2.11
CA ALA A 90 5.59 -18.51 -1.63
C ALA A 90 4.66 -19.44 -0.82
N ILE A 91 3.61 -18.90 -0.19
CA ILE A 91 2.55 -19.72 0.44
C ILE A 91 1.84 -20.60 -0.60
N GLY A 92 1.87 -20.23 -1.87
CA GLY A 92 1.34 -21.02 -2.98
C GLY A 92 1.95 -22.42 -3.09
N PHE A 93 3.15 -22.64 -2.56
CA PHE A 93 3.75 -24.01 -2.49
C PHE A 93 3.03 -24.91 -1.47
N LEU A 94 2.36 -24.32 -0.50
CA LEU A 94 1.55 -25.03 0.51
C LEU A 94 0.09 -25.15 0.03
N VAL A 95 -0.43 -24.09 -0.54
CA VAL A 95 -1.80 -23.98 -1.04
C VAL A 95 -1.75 -23.41 -2.45
N PRO A 96 -1.90 -24.21 -3.52
CA PRO A 96 -1.72 -23.76 -4.90
C PRO A 96 -2.57 -22.54 -5.29
N MET A 97 -3.75 -22.38 -4.70
CA MET A 97 -4.62 -21.23 -4.93
C MET A 97 -3.98 -19.90 -4.49
N MET A 98 -3.01 -19.96 -3.59
CA MET A 98 -2.26 -18.79 -3.13
C MET A 98 -1.32 -18.22 -4.19
N PHE A 99 -0.92 -18.99 -5.21
CA PHE A 99 -0.19 -18.43 -6.35
C PHE A 99 -1.03 -17.41 -7.10
N VAL A 100 -2.31 -17.72 -7.32
CA VAL A 100 -3.25 -16.81 -8.01
C VAL A 100 -3.50 -15.58 -7.13
N LEU A 101 -3.81 -15.80 -5.87
CA LEU A 101 -4.14 -14.73 -4.93
C LEU A 101 -2.93 -13.83 -4.65
N GLY A 102 -1.77 -14.41 -4.39
CA GLY A 102 -0.52 -13.67 -4.21
C GLY A 102 -0.11 -12.92 -5.47
N GLY A 103 -0.32 -13.50 -6.65
CA GLY A 103 -0.11 -12.82 -7.94
C GLY A 103 -1.01 -11.60 -8.10
N ILE A 104 -2.29 -11.70 -7.74
CA ILE A 104 -3.23 -10.57 -7.77
C ILE A 104 -2.75 -9.47 -6.80
N PHE A 105 -2.37 -9.81 -5.57
CA PHE A 105 -1.87 -8.83 -4.62
C PHE A 105 -0.55 -8.19 -5.06
N ALA A 106 0.36 -8.97 -5.66
CA ALA A 106 1.59 -8.43 -6.23
C ALA A 106 1.31 -7.42 -7.36
N LEU A 107 0.31 -7.69 -8.21
CA LEU A 107 -0.14 -6.75 -9.24
C LEU A 107 -0.75 -5.50 -8.62
N LEU A 108 -1.63 -5.65 -7.63
CA LEU A 108 -2.24 -4.52 -6.92
C LEU A 108 -1.18 -3.67 -6.22
N TRP A 109 -0.21 -4.30 -5.58
CA TRP A 109 0.92 -3.60 -4.96
C TRP A 109 1.75 -2.83 -5.99
N GLY A 110 2.14 -3.50 -7.07
CA GLY A 110 2.89 -2.87 -8.16
C GLY A 110 2.15 -1.70 -8.79
N MET A 111 0.83 -1.85 -9.03
CA MET A 111 -0.01 -0.77 -9.53
C MET A 111 -0.11 0.39 -8.53
N ALA A 112 -0.32 0.09 -7.24
CA ALA A 112 -0.42 1.11 -6.19
C ALA A 112 0.90 1.89 -6.06
N ASP A 113 2.03 1.21 -6.09
CA ASP A 113 3.35 1.83 -6.02
C ASP A 113 3.65 2.67 -7.27
N PHE A 114 3.43 2.11 -8.46
CA PHE A 114 3.67 2.79 -9.73
C PHE A 114 2.73 3.99 -9.93
N LEU A 115 1.43 3.80 -9.72
CA LEU A 115 0.43 4.84 -9.89
C LEU A 115 0.59 5.95 -8.84
N GLY A 116 0.91 5.57 -7.60
CA GLY A 116 1.20 6.51 -6.54
C GLY A 116 2.40 7.41 -6.86
N ARG A 117 3.49 6.85 -7.38
CA ARG A 117 4.66 7.62 -7.85
C ARG A 117 4.31 8.55 -9.00
N LYS A 118 3.51 8.08 -9.94
CA LYS A 118 3.06 8.90 -11.08
C LYS A 118 2.23 10.10 -10.61
N ILE A 119 1.26 9.88 -9.72
CA ILE A 119 0.41 10.95 -9.18
C ILE A 119 1.26 11.97 -8.39
N GLU A 120 2.19 11.51 -7.56
CA GLU A 120 3.08 12.41 -6.81
C GLU A 120 3.94 13.27 -7.72
N ARG A 121 4.47 12.69 -8.79
CA ARG A 121 5.26 13.43 -9.78
C ARG A 121 4.40 14.48 -10.52
N GLU A 122 3.22 14.10 -10.99
CA GLU A 122 2.31 15.01 -11.68
C GLU A 122 1.87 16.17 -10.78
N ARG A 123 1.63 15.91 -9.49
CA ARG A 123 1.34 16.95 -8.51
C ARG A 123 2.52 17.90 -8.30
N ALA A 124 3.72 17.37 -8.18
CA ALA A 124 4.93 18.19 -8.03
C ALA A 124 5.16 19.09 -9.23
N GLU A 125 4.96 18.58 -10.45
CA GLU A 125 5.05 19.34 -11.69
C GLU A 125 3.98 20.44 -11.77
N ALA A 126 2.72 20.13 -11.42
CA ALA A 126 1.64 21.09 -11.38
C ALA A 126 1.89 22.22 -10.37
N TRP A 127 2.42 21.90 -9.19
CA TRP A 127 2.81 22.89 -8.18
C TRP A 127 3.98 23.77 -8.63
N ALA A 128 4.96 23.19 -9.32
CA ALA A 128 6.08 23.94 -9.87
C ALA A 128 5.60 24.92 -10.95
N ALA A 129 4.70 24.50 -11.84
CA ALA A 129 4.11 25.34 -12.86
C ALA A 129 3.29 26.48 -12.22
N TYR A 130 2.45 26.19 -11.24
CA TYR A 130 1.67 27.20 -10.53
C TYR A 130 2.56 28.27 -9.87
N ARG A 131 3.66 27.86 -9.21
CA ARG A 131 4.59 28.80 -8.58
C ARG A 131 5.36 29.64 -9.60
N ALA A 132 5.66 29.06 -10.76
CA ALA A 132 6.32 29.81 -11.83
C ALA A 132 5.39 30.89 -12.43
N GLU A 133 4.09 30.60 -12.49
CA GLU A 133 3.06 31.51 -13.04
C GLU A 133 2.65 32.58 -12.01
N ASN A 134 2.79 32.30 -10.73
CA ASN A 134 2.47 33.21 -9.62
C ASN A 134 3.70 33.42 -8.73
N PRO A 135 4.75 34.09 -9.22
CA PRO A 135 5.89 34.47 -8.38
C PRO A 135 5.47 35.53 -7.37
N ASP A 136 5.75 35.31 -6.10
CA ASP A 136 5.52 36.30 -5.00
C ASP A 136 6.36 37.54 -5.15
#